data_4e15e13c446d4c338102ef7e2124b6ae
#
_entry.id   4e15e13c446d4c338102ef7e2124b6ae
#
_cell.length_a   1.000
_cell.length_b   1.000
_cell.length_c   1.000
_cell.angle_alpha   90.00
_cell.angle_beta   90.00
_cell.angle_gamma   90.00
#
_symmetry.space_group_name_H-M   'P 1'
#
loop_
_entity.id
_entity.type
_entity.pdbx_description
1 polymer ?
#
loop_
_entity_poly.entity_id
_entity_poly.type
_entity_poly.pdbx_seq_one_letter_code
_entity_poly.pdbx_strand_id
1 'polypeptide(L)'
;MQQPRPIRRALLSVSDKAGIVEFAEALSQRGVELLSTGGTARLLADAGLPVTEVSDYTGFPEMMDGRVKTLHPKVHGGILGRRGQDDAVMNQHDIQPIDMVVVNLYPFAQTVARPDCSLEDAVENIDIGGPTMVRSAAKNHKDVAIVVKSSDYAAIITEMDNNDGSLRYATRFDLAIKAFEHTAAYDSMIANYFGALVPAYHGETEQPSGRFPRTLNLNYIKKQDMRYGENSHQQAAFYIEEEVKEASVATAEQLQGKALSYNNIADTDAALECVKEFAEPACVIVKHANPCGVAIGDDILAAYERAYQTDPTSAFGGIIAFNRELDAATAQAIISRQFVEVIIAPNVTQEARSLLAAKQNVRVLACGQWQQRVAGLDFKRVNGGLLVQDHDLGMVTAADLRVVSERQPTEQELRDALFCWKVAKFVKSNAIVYARDNMTIGIGAGQMSRVYSAKIAGIKASDEGLEVKGSAMASDAFFPFRDGIDAAAAVGITCVIQPGGSIRDDEVIAAANEHGIAMIFTDMRHFRH
;
A
#
# COMPACT_ATOMS: atom_id res chain seq x y z
N MET A 1 -37.70 -12.27 11.26
CA MET A 1 -36.92 -11.61 10.16
C MET A 1 -37.42 -10.19 10.03
N GLN A 2 -36.55 -9.22 9.99
CA GLN A 2 -36.97 -7.84 9.79
C GLN A 2 -37.44 -7.66 8.34
N GLN A 3 -38.61 -7.00 8.17
CA GLN A 3 -39.28 -6.90 6.87
C GLN A 3 -38.49 -5.98 5.88
N PRO A 4 -38.57 -6.24 4.57
CA PRO A 4 -38.16 -5.28 3.55
C PRO A 4 -38.88 -3.94 3.75
N ARG A 5 -38.22 -2.83 3.38
CA ARG A 5 -38.79 -1.49 3.47
C ARG A 5 -38.88 -0.88 2.08
N PRO A 6 -40.04 -0.40 1.66
CA PRO A 6 -40.23 0.26 0.39
C PRO A 6 -39.52 1.62 0.40
N ILE A 7 -38.91 1.98 -0.72
CA ILE A 7 -38.29 3.28 -0.95
C ILE A 7 -39.30 4.16 -1.69
N ARG A 8 -39.83 5.17 -1.02
CA ARG A 8 -40.83 6.11 -1.57
C ARG A 8 -40.28 7.51 -1.75
N ARG A 9 -39.31 7.91 -0.94
CA ARG A 9 -38.64 9.21 -1.01
C ARG A 9 -37.15 9.07 -0.78
N ALA A 10 -36.37 9.66 -1.68
CA ALA A 10 -34.92 9.68 -1.62
C ALA A 10 -34.38 11.09 -1.57
N LEU A 11 -33.41 11.34 -0.69
CA LEU A 11 -32.64 12.58 -0.62
C LEU A 11 -31.27 12.38 -1.26
N LEU A 12 -30.97 13.09 -2.35
CA LEU A 12 -29.74 12.99 -3.12
C LEU A 12 -28.92 14.27 -2.96
N SER A 13 -27.73 14.16 -2.37
CA SER A 13 -26.81 15.28 -2.18
C SER A 13 -25.37 14.78 -2.30
N VAL A 14 -24.83 14.77 -3.51
CA VAL A 14 -23.52 14.20 -3.81
C VAL A 14 -22.55 15.28 -4.28
N SER A 15 -21.28 15.18 -3.86
CA SER A 15 -20.16 15.97 -4.36
C SER A 15 -19.67 15.38 -5.69
N ASP A 16 -19.27 14.13 -5.69
CA ASP A 16 -18.99 13.35 -6.91
C ASP A 16 -20.31 12.96 -7.58
N LYS A 17 -20.48 13.39 -8.83
CA LYS A 17 -21.71 13.22 -9.63
C LYS A 17 -21.73 11.91 -10.46
N ALA A 18 -20.73 11.05 -10.34
CA ALA A 18 -20.64 9.83 -11.14
C ALA A 18 -21.89 8.94 -10.97
N GLY A 19 -22.59 8.66 -12.07
CA GLY A 19 -23.74 7.78 -12.14
C GLY A 19 -25.00 8.26 -11.41
N ILE A 20 -25.03 9.51 -10.87
CA ILE A 20 -26.17 9.98 -10.07
C ILE A 20 -27.41 10.25 -10.90
N VAL A 21 -27.26 10.69 -12.17
CA VAL A 21 -28.40 10.98 -13.05
C VAL A 21 -29.12 9.69 -13.40
N GLU A 22 -28.40 8.68 -13.86
CA GLU A 22 -28.95 7.37 -14.21
C GLU A 22 -29.59 6.68 -12.99
N PHE A 23 -28.99 6.83 -11.82
CA PHE A 23 -29.54 6.30 -10.58
C PHE A 23 -30.84 7.01 -10.19
N ALA A 24 -30.87 8.34 -10.24
CA ALA A 24 -32.05 9.16 -9.95
C ALA A 24 -33.19 8.89 -10.96
N GLU A 25 -32.86 8.73 -12.24
CA GLU A 25 -33.81 8.34 -13.27
C GLU A 25 -34.44 6.98 -12.95
N ALA A 26 -33.61 5.99 -12.62
CA ALA A 26 -34.10 4.66 -12.24
C ALA A 26 -34.98 4.69 -10.98
N LEU A 27 -34.69 5.52 -10.00
CA LEU A 27 -35.54 5.73 -8.81
C LEU A 27 -36.87 6.40 -9.20
N SER A 28 -36.83 7.46 -10.02
CA SER A 28 -38.01 8.21 -10.48
C SER A 28 -38.97 7.32 -11.28
N GLN A 29 -38.46 6.46 -12.17
CA GLN A 29 -39.24 5.49 -12.94
C GLN A 29 -39.98 4.47 -12.05
N ARG A 30 -39.50 4.27 -10.81
CA ARG A 30 -40.12 3.41 -9.78
C ARG A 30 -41.05 4.18 -8.85
N GLY A 31 -41.34 5.44 -9.16
CA GLY A 31 -42.25 6.28 -8.39
C GLY A 31 -41.63 6.82 -7.10
N VAL A 32 -40.31 6.82 -6.97
CA VAL A 32 -39.60 7.42 -5.82
C VAL A 32 -39.57 8.94 -6.00
N GLU A 33 -40.04 9.67 -4.99
CA GLU A 33 -39.93 11.13 -4.92
C GLU A 33 -38.50 11.54 -4.64
N LEU A 34 -37.96 12.49 -5.42
CA LEU A 34 -36.58 12.93 -5.33
C LEU A 34 -36.50 14.28 -4.62
N LEU A 35 -35.79 14.33 -3.51
CA LEU A 35 -35.33 15.54 -2.83
C LEU A 35 -33.84 15.74 -3.16
N SER A 36 -33.43 16.99 -3.36
CA SER A 36 -32.00 17.26 -3.62
C SER A 36 -31.60 18.67 -3.22
N THR A 37 -30.30 18.96 -3.26
CA THR A 37 -29.74 20.26 -2.87
C THR A 37 -28.79 20.80 -3.92
N GLY A 38 -28.78 22.12 -4.12
CA GLY A 38 -27.78 22.87 -4.86
C GLY A 38 -27.38 22.28 -6.21
N GLY A 39 -26.09 22.03 -6.39
CA GLY A 39 -25.58 21.52 -7.67
C GLY A 39 -26.10 20.14 -8.08
N THR A 40 -26.48 19.28 -7.12
CA THR A 40 -27.12 17.99 -7.46
C THR A 40 -28.56 18.21 -7.94
N ALA A 41 -29.34 19.05 -7.26
CA ALA A 41 -30.71 19.36 -7.68
C ALA A 41 -30.74 19.97 -9.09
N ARG A 42 -29.84 20.92 -9.37
CA ARG A 42 -29.73 21.53 -10.71
C ARG A 42 -29.40 20.49 -11.78
N LEU A 43 -28.41 19.62 -11.53
CA LEU A 43 -28.02 18.58 -12.47
C LEU A 43 -29.19 17.64 -12.80
N LEU A 44 -29.96 17.24 -11.79
CA LEU A 44 -31.12 16.35 -11.99
C LEU A 44 -32.27 17.05 -12.73
N ALA A 45 -32.53 18.33 -12.42
CA ALA A 45 -33.54 19.15 -13.10
C ALA A 45 -33.16 19.39 -14.57
N ASP A 46 -31.89 19.67 -14.86
CA ASP A 46 -31.36 19.83 -16.23
C ASP A 46 -31.48 18.54 -17.05
N ALA A 47 -31.45 17.38 -16.39
CA ALA A 47 -31.74 16.07 -17.00
C ALA A 47 -33.25 15.79 -17.18
N GLY A 48 -34.12 16.72 -16.80
CA GLY A 48 -35.57 16.59 -16.94
C GLY A 48 -36.26 15.77 -15.86
N LEU A 49 -35.61 15.50 -14.75
CA LEU A 49 -36.19 14.74 -13.64
C LEU A 49 -37.03 15.63 -12.69
N PRO A 50 -38.17 15.15 -12.20
CA PRO A 50 -38.94 15.86 -11.20
C PRO A 50 -38.21 15.78 -9.85
N VAL A 51 -37.55 16.87 -9.48
CA VAL A 51 -36.79 16.98 -8.22
C VAL A 51 -37.31 18.16 -7.40
N THR A 52 -37.49 17.97 -6.11
CA THR A 52 -37.85 19.02 -5.16
C THR A 52 -36.58 19.48 -4.44
N GLU A 53 -36.31 20.79 -4.46
CA GLU A 53 -35.21 21.33 -3.66
C GLU A 53 -35.51 21.25 -2.16
N VAL A 54 -34.49 20.99 -1.35
CA VAL A 54 -34.63 20.90 0.11
C VAL A 54 -35.10 22.21 0.70
N SER A 55 -34.76 23.37 0.14
CA SER A 55 -35.30 24.68 0.55
C SER A 55 -36.82 24.76 0.38
N ASP A 56 -37.37 24.24 -0.70
CA ASP A 56 -38.82 24.21 -0.95
C ASP A 56 -39.51 23.19 -0.01
N TYR A 57 -38.88 21.99 0.14
CA TYR A 57 -39.37 20.97 1.05
C TYR A 57 -39.42 21.40 2.51
N THR A 58 -38.42 22.14 2.98
CA THR A 58 -38.35 22.64 4.36
C THR A 58 -39.13 23.94 4.58
N GLY A 59 -39.30 24.71 3.50
CA GLY A 59 -39.80 26.11 3.55
C GLY A 59 -38.76 27.05 4.17
N PHE A 60 -37.49 26.67 4.18
CA PHE A 60 -36.42 27.45 4.80
C PHE A 60 -35.27 27.69 3.79
N PRO A 61 -34.83 28.93 3.57
CA PRO A 61 -33.84 29.24 2.57
C PRO A 61 -32.45 28.70 2.97
N GLU A 62 -31.63 28.44 1.98
CA GLU A 62 -30.20 28.21 2.16
C GLU A 62 -29.54 29.49 2.68
N MET A 63 -28.66 29.36 3.70
CA MET A 63 -28.01 30.49 4.35
C MET A 63 -26.51 30.30 4.49
N MET A 64 -25.78 31.41 4.74
CA MET A 64 -24.34 31.39 5.02
C MET A 64 -23.55 30.69 3.93
N ASP A 65 -23.77 31.11 2.68
CA ASP A 65 -23.11 30.52 1.49
C ASP A 65 -23.22 28.99 1.39
N GLY A 66 -24.37 28.44 1.82
CA GLY A 66 -24.64 27.00 1.76
C GLY A 66 -24.20 26.20 2.99
N ARG A 67 -23.59 26.82 3.98
CA ARG A 67 -23.18 26.10 5.21
C ARG A 67 -24.38 25.59 6.02
N VAL A 68 -25.54 26.23 5.92
CA VAL A 68 -26.82 25.79 6.52
C VAL A 68 -27.83 25.53 5.41
N LYS A 69 -28.04 24.27 5.09
CA LYS A 69 -28.88 23.81 3.98
C LYS A 69 -29.74 22.61 4.39
N THR A 70 -29.10 21.54 4.84
CA THR A 70 -29.73 20.27 5.22
C THR A 70 -29.88 20.11 6.73
N LEU A 71 -29.27 20.96 7.53
CA LEU A 71 -29.37 20.96 8.99
C LEU A 71 -30.73 21.52 9.44
N HIS A 72 -31.79 20.80 9.15
CA HIS A 72 -33.17 21.24 9.42
C HIS A 72 -33.98 20.10 10.06
N PRO A 73 -34.86 20.37 11.05
CA PRO A 73 -35.69 19.35 11.72
C PRO A 73 -36.52 18.49 10.75
N LYS A 74 -37.08 19.06 9.69
CA LYS A 74 -37.84 18.31 8.70
C LYS A 74 -36.98 17.27 7.97
N VAL A 75 -35.72 17.59 7.63
CA VAL A 75 -34.78 16.68 6.99
C VAL A 75 -34.37 15.57 7.95
N HIS A 76 -33.81 15.95 9.10
CA HIS A 76 -33.29 14.98 10.08
C HIS A 76 -34.41 14.20 10.77
N GLY A 77 -35.58 14.80 11.00
CA GLY A 77 -36.76 14.10 11.49
C GLY A 77 -37.27 13.06 10.48
N GLY A 78 -37.27 13.41 9.17
CA GLY A 78 -37.62 12.47 8.10
C GLY A 78 -36.68 11.26 8.02
N ILE A 79 -35.38 11.47 8.29
CA ILE A 79 -34.36 10.41 8.31
C ILE A 79 -34.42 9.62 9.62
N LEU A 80 -34.45 10.28 10.78
CA LEU A 80 -34.32 9.64 12.10
C LEU A 80 -35.60 9.07 12.67
N GLY A 81 -36.76 9.52 12.19
CA GLY A 81 -38.07 9.07 12.68
C GLY A 81 -38.24 7.54 12.55
N ARG A 82 -38.52 6.88 13.66
CA ARG A 82 -38.72 5.43 13.70
C ARG A 82 -40.15 5.10 13.22
N ARG A 83 -40.26 4.40 12.10
CA ARG A 83 -41.53 4.08 11.45
C ARG A 83 -42.41 3.26 12.39
N GLY A 84 -43.64 3.71 12.62
CA GLY A 84 -44.60 3.09 13.55
C GLY A 84 -44.43 3.46 15.02
N GLN A 85 -43.39 4.22 15.39
CA GLN A 85 -43.18 4.68 16.76
C GLN A 85 -43.30 6.20 16.88
N ASP A 86 -42.68 6.92 15.93
CA ASP A 86 -42.61 8.38 15.97
C ASP A 86 -43.61 9.04 15.01
N ASP A 87 -44.49 8.27 14.35
CA ASP A 87 -45.40 8.76 13.31
C ASP A 87 -46.31 9.89 13.82
N ALA A 88 -46.78 9.83 15.09
CA ALA A 88 -47.64 10.85 15.66
C ALA A 88 -46.92 12.22 15.77
N VAL A 89 -45.64 12.22 16.21
CA VAL A 89 -44.82 13.42 16.33
C VAL A 89 -44.44 13.94 14.94
N MET A 90 -44.09 13.04 14.03
CA MET A 90 -43.75 13.44 12.65
C MET A 90 -44.94 14.10 11.97
N ASN A 91 -46.16 13.54 12.12
CA ASN A 91 -47.40 14.12 11.58
C ASN A 91 -47.71 15.49 12.21
N GLN A 92 -47.54 15.62 13.55
CA GLN A 92 -47.77 16.89 14.27
C GLN A 92 -46.89 18.03 13.73
N HIS A 93 -45.69 17.73 13.27
CA HIS A 93 -44.72 18.70 12.79
C HIS A 93 -44.56 18.73 11.26
N ASP A 94 -45.46 18.10 10.51
CA ASP A 94 -45.41 17.98 9.05
C ASP A 94 -44.07 17.47 8.55
N ILE A 95 -43.54 16.41 9.22
CA ILE A 95 -42.29 15.75 8.86
C ILE A 95 -42.63 14.49 8.05
N GLN A 96 -42.25 14.50 6.78
CA GLN A 96 -42.46 13.36 5.90
C GLN A 96 -41.27 12.38 5.97
N PRO A 97 -41.51 11.05 5.93
CA PRO A 97 -40.41 10.07 5.92
C PRO A 97 -39.48 10.22 4.73
N ILE A 98 -38.17 10.06 4.97
CA ILE A 98 -37.14 9.91 3.95
C ILE A 98 -36.61 8.48 4.06
N ASP A 99 -36.75 7.67 3.00
CA ASP A 99 -36.49 6.23 3.03
C ASP A 99 -35.10 5.88 2.51
N MET A 100 -34.51 6.77 1.70
CA MET A 100 -33.16 6.62 1.17
C MET A 100 -32.43 7.97 1.25
N VAL A 101 -31.16 7.91 1.61
CA VAL A 101 -30.22 9.04 1.60
C VAL A 101 -29.03 8.66 0.73
N VAL A 102 -28.72 9.48 -0.27
CA VAL A 102 -27.59 9.27 -1.19
C VAL A 102 -26.65 10.45 -1.04
N VAL A 103 -25.54 10.24 -0.37
CA VAL A 103 -24.61 11.33 0.00
C VAL A 103 -23.18 10.80 -0.08
N ASN A 104 -22.35 11.46 -0.86
CA ASN A 104 -20.91 11.40 -0.72
C ASN A 104 -20.38 12.75 -0.24
N LEU A 105 -19.20 12.76 0.39
CA LEU A 105 -18.69 13.94 1.08
C LEU A 105 -17.82 14.81 0.15
N TYR A 106 -17.49 16.00 0.58
CA TYR A 106 -16.57 16.89 -0.14
C TYR A 106 -15.20 16.24 -0.30
N PRO A 107 -14.49 16.50 -1.42
CA PRO A 107 -13.24 15.82 -1.75
C PRO A 107 -12.05 16.40 -0.96
N PHE A 108 -12.08 16.33 0.37
CA PHE A 108 -11.07 16.90 1.26
C PHE A 108 -9.65 16.45 0.91
N ALA A 109 -9.45 15.14 0.68
CA ALA A 109 -8.14 14.58 0.31
C ALA A 109 -7.58 15.22 -0.98
N GLN A 110 -8.42 15.41 -2.00
CA GLN A 110 -8.02 16.04 -3.26
C GLN A 110 -7.69 17.51 -3.08
N THR A 111 -8.43 18.20 -2.22
CA THR A 111 -8.21 19.62 -1.91
C THR A 111 -6.85 19.82 -1.24
N VAL A 112 -6.55 19.08 -0.17
CA VAL A 112 -5.29 19.21 0.58
C VAL A 112 -4.06 18.64 -0.15
N ALA A 113 -4.28 17.83 -1.19
CA ALA A 113 -3.20 17.32 -2.05
C ALA A 113 -2.71 18.37 -3.07
N ARG A 114 -3.43 19.47 -3.27
CA ARG A 114 -2.99 20.53 -4.19
C ARG A 114 -1.79 21.28 -3.58
N PRO A 115 -0.72 21.55 -4.36
CA PRO A 115 0.45 22.27 -3.85
C PRO A 115 0.17 23.69 -3.36
N ASP A 116 -0.89 24.32 -3.86
CA ASP A 116 -1.35 25.68 -3.57
C ASP A 116 -2.50 25.74 -2.56
N CYS A 117 -2.84 24.64 -1.92
CA CYS A 117 -3.93 24.57 -0.95
C CYS A 117 -3.60 25.44 0.28
N SER A 118 -4.41 26.47 0.51
CA SER A 118 -4.34 27.28 1.73
C SER A 118 -5.05 26.55 2.90
N LEU A 119 -4.78 27.00 4.12
CA LEU A 119 -5.51 26.54 5.30
C LEU A 119 -7.01 26.85 5.18
N GLU A 120 -7.35 28.01 4.64
CA GLU A 120 -8.73 28.43 4.42
C GLU A 120 -9.44 27.51 3.42
N ASP A 121 -8.78 27.15 2.31
CA ASP A 121 -9.31 26.18 1.36
C ASP A 121 -9.58 24.82 2.01
N ALA A 122 -8.65 24.35 2.85
CA ALA A 122 -8.82 23.11 3.59
C ALA A 122 -10.02 23.17 4.54
N VAL A 123 -10.18 24.26 5.28
CA VAL A 123 -11.31 24.47 6.21
C VAL A 123 -12.63 24.53 5.47
N GLU A 124 -12.72 25.27 4.37
CA GLU A 124 -13.96 25.41 3.58
C GLU A 124 -14.39 24.10 2.89
N ASN A 125 -13.48 23.16 2.72
CA ASN A 125 -13.78 21.82 2.19
C ASN A 125 -14.10 20.77 3.28
N ILE A 126 -14.33 21.19 4.53
CA ILE A 126 -14.89 20.33 5.57
C ILE A 126 -16.41 20.28 5.43
N ASP A 127 -16.92 19.12 5.07
CA ASP A 127 -18.37 18.89 4.95
C ASP A 127 -19.01 18.68 6.34
N ILE A 128 -20.03 19.48 6.65
CA ILE A 128 -20.80 19.38 7.90
C ILE A 128 -22.13 18.67 7.67
N GLY A 129 -22.87 19.10 6.65
CA GLY A 129 -24.22 18.59 6.37
C GLY A 129 -24.22 17.14 5.89
N GLY A 130 -23.28 16.79 5.04
CA GLY A 130 -23.13 15.43 4.51
C GLY A 130 -22.92 14.39 5.61
N PRO A 131 -21.88 14.49 6.44
CA PRO A 131 -21.65 13.55 7.53
C PRO A 131 -22.82 13.44 8.51
N THR A 132 -23.52 14.56 8.77
CA THR A 132 -24.68 14.56 9.66
C THR A 132 -25.82 13.73 9.10
N MET A 133 -26.14 13.87 7.80
CA MET A 133 -27.17 13.06 7.13
C MET A 133 -26.76 11.59 7.03
N VAL A 134 -25.50 11.32 6.67
CA VAL A 134 -24.94 9.96 6.56
C VAL A 134 -25.07 9.21 7.89
N ARG A 135 -24.62 9.82 8.99
CA ARG A 135 -24.67 9.23 10.33
C ARG A 135 -26.12 9.05 10.83
N SER A 136 -27.01 10.00 10.52
CA SER A 136 -28.43 9.92 10.88
C SER A 136 -29.12 8.73 10.19
N ALA A 137 -28.92 8.59 8.88
CA ALA A 137 -29.48 7.50 8.10
C ALA A 137 -28.88 6.13 8.51
N ALA A 138 -27.58 6.05 8.71
CA ALA A 138 -26.89 4.85 9.20
C ALA A 138 -27.41 4.40 10.57
N LYS A 139 -27.63 5.35 11.51
CA LYS A 139 -28.23 5.06 12.80
C LYS A 139 -29.63 4.48 12.67
N ASN A 140 -30.42 4.95 11.72
CA ASN A 140 -31.79 4.50 11.48
C ASN A 140 -31.89 3.43 10.35
N HIS A 141 -30.84 2.65 10.12
CA HIS A 141 -30.79 1.61 9.05
C HIS A 141 -31.91 0.58 9.11
N LYS A 142 -32.62 0.49 10.24
CA LYS A 142 -33.81 -0.35 10.36
C LYS A 142 -34.90 0.12 9.38
N ASP A 143 -35.00 1.41 9.13
CA ASP A 143 -36.05 2.03 8.34
C ASP A 143 -35.52 2.77 7.09
N VAL A 144 -34.25 3.17 7.05
CA VAL A 144 -33.65 4.03 6.02
C VAL A 144 -32.44 3.36 5.37
N ALA A 145 -32.31 3.51 4.05
CA ALA A 145 -31.12 3.13 3.32
C ALA A 145 -30.18 4.33 3.17
N ILE A 146 -28.87 4.14 3.39
CA ILE A 146 -27.84 5.15 3.18
C ILE A 146 -26.85 4.67 2.12
N VAL A 147 -26.62 5.45 1.07
CA VAL A 147 -25.74 5.12 -0.04
C VAL A 147 -24.65 6.17 -0.13
N VAL A 148 -23.39 5.76 0.03
CA VAL A 148 -22.23 6.65 0.03
C VAL A 148 -21.28 6.42 -1.16
N LYS A 149 -21.45 5.32 -1.89
CA LYS A 149 -20.60 4.97 -3.06
C LYS A 149 -21.47 4.70 -4.30
N SER A 150 -21.10 5.28 -5.44
CA SER A 150 -21.78 5.07 -6.72
C SER A 150 -21.73 3.60 -7.19
N SER A 151 -20.72 2.85 -6.76
CA SER A 151 -20.60 1.41 -7.06
C SER A 151 -21.75 0.56 -6.52
N ASP A 152 -22.52 1.05 -5.54
CA ASP A 152 -23.67 0.33 -4.98
C ASP A 152 -24.98 0.57 -5.77
N TYR A 153 -25.04 1.57 -6.66
CA TYR A 153 -26.29 1.98 -7.34
C TYR A 153 -26.94 0.84 -8.14
N ALA A 154 -26.19 0.13 -8.95
CA ALA A 154 -26.72 -0.95 -9.78
C ALA A 154 -27.30 -2.11 -8.93
N ALA A 155 -26.62 -2.48 -7.86
CA ALA A 155 -27.06 -3.54 -6.95
C ALA A 155 -28.35 -3.15 -6.21
N ILE A 156 -28.47 -1.88 -5.81
CA ILE A 156 -29.67 -1.33 -5.15
C ILE A 156 -30.87 -1.39 -6.10
N ILE A 157 -30.73 -0.91 -7.35
CA ILE A 157 -31.80 -0.94 -8.33
C ILE A 157 -32.23 -2.39 -8.62
N THR A 158 -31.28 -3.29 -8.82
CA THR A 158 -31.56 -4.72 -9.03
C THR A 158 -32.34 -5.33 -7.85
N GLU A 159 -31.98 -4.97 -6.62
CA GLU A 159 -32.69 -5.46 -5.46
C GLU A 159 -34.11 -4.88 -5.34
N MET A 160 -34.30 -3.59 -5.63
CA MET A 160 -35.60 -2.94 -5.66
C MET A 160 -36.53 -3.61 -6.70
N ASP A 161 -36.01 -3.95 -7.88
CA ASP A 161 -36.78 -4.65 -8.91
C ASP A 161 -37.26 -6.03 -8.47
N ASN A 162 -36.44 -6.74 -7.72
CA ASN A 162 -36.76 -8.08 -7.23
C ASN A 162 -37.61 -8.09 -5.94
N ASN A 163 -37.88 -6.93 -5.33
CA ASN A 163 -38.56 -6.83 -4.04
C ASN A 163 -39.63 -5.70 -3.99
N ASP A 164 -40.34 -5.48 -5.08
CA ASP A 164 -41.45 -4.50 -5.17
C ASP A 164 -41.03 -3.09 -4.67
N GLY A 165 -39.91 -2.57 -5.14
CA GLY A 165 -39.38 -1.27 -4.74
C GLY A 165 -38.80 -1.21 -3.32
N SER A 166 -38.57 -2.37 -2.69
CA SER A 166 -38.09 -2.46 -1.31
C SER A 166 -36.65 -2.93 -1.22
N LEU A 167 -35.94 -2.52 -0.16
CA LEU A 167 -34.64 -3.06 0.22
C LEU A 167 -34.75 -3.95 1.48
N ARG A 168 -34.02 -5.06 1.47
CA ARG A 168 -33.95 -5.98 2.62
C ARG A 168 -33.19 -5.34 3.78
N TYR A 169 -33.47 -5.79 4.99
CA TYR A 169 -32.74 -5.33 6.18
C TYR A 169 -31.22 -5.57 6.09
N ALA A 170 -30.82 -6.74 5.59
CA ALA A 170 -29.38 -7.07 5.45
C ALA A 170 -28.63 -6.05 4.56
N THR A 171 -29.27 -5.64 3.45
CA THR A 171 -28.71 -4.62 2.54
C THR A 171 -28.62 -3.26 3.23
N ARG A 172 -29.69 -2.81 3.91
CA ARG A 172 -29.67 -1.55 4.66
C ARG A 172 -28.63 -1.55 5.77
N PHE A 173 -28.44 -2.69 6.45
CA PHE A 173 -27.41 -2.86 7.47
C PHE A 173 -26.00 -2.77 6.89
N ASP A 174 -25.74 -3.47 5.77
CA ASP A 174 -24.43 -3.39 5.08
C ASP A 174 -24.11 -1.97 4.61
N LEU A 175 -25.09 -1.29 4.00
CA LEU A 175 -24.95 0.11 3.60
C LEU A 175 -24.68 1.04 4.80
N ALA A 176 -25.28 0.78 5.96
CA ALA A 176 -25.03 1.55 7.18
C ALA A 176 -23.60 1.33 7.71
N ILE A 177 -23.06 0.13 7.61
CA ILE A 177 -21.64 -0.11 7.95
C ILE A 177 -20.72 0.67 6.99
N LYS A 178 -20.95 0.58 5.69
CA LYS A 178 -20.20 1.36 4.67
C LYS A 178 -20.27 2.87 4.95
N ALA A 179 -21.41 3.36 5.42
CA ALA A 179 -21.59 4.77 5.78
C ALA A 179 -20.73 5.18 6.97
N PHE A 180 -20.63 4.34 8.01
CA PHE A 180 -19.73 4.61 9.14
C PHE A 180 -18.26 4.46 8.76
N GLU A 181 -17.90 3.50 7.93
CA GLU A 181 -16.55 3.38 7.37
C GLU A 181 -16.17 4.64 6.58
N HIS A 182 -17.08 5.15 5.75
CA HIS A 182 -16.88 6.37 4.95
C HIS A 182 -16.67 7.62 5.82
N THR A 183 -17.50 7.82 6.86
CA THR A 183 -17.32 8.97 7.76
C THR A 183 -16.09 8.84 8.64
N ALA A 184 -15.74 7.62 9.09
CA ALA A 184 -14.51 7.37 9.85
C ALA A 184 -13.26 7.68 9.03
N ALA A 185 -13.21 7.26 7.76
CA ALA A 185 -12.10 7.57 6.86
C ALA A 185 -11.99 9.09 6.59
N TYR A 186 -13.12 9.75 6.38
CA TYR A 186 -13.20 11.19 6.18
C TYR A 186 -12.68 11.99 7.40
N ASP A 187 -13.17 11.70 8.60
CA ASP A 187 -12.73 12.36 9.83
C ASP A 187 -11.24 12.06 10.12
N SER A 188 -10.77 10.86 9.80
CA SER A 188 -9.37 10.47 9.94
C SER A 188 -8.43 11.30 9.07
N MET A 189 -8.82 11.57 7.82
CA MET A 189 -8.04 12.43 6.92
C MET A 189 -7.93 13.84 7.45
N ILE A 190 -9.04 14.41 7.91
CA ILE A 190 -9.10 15.75 8.51
C ILE A 190 -8.21 15.82 9.76
N ALA A 191 -8.37 14.86 10.68
CA ALA A 191 -7.60 14.81 11.92
C ALA A 191 -6.10 14.63 11.67
N ASN A 192 -5.69 13.82 10.71
CA ASN A 192 -4.29 13.64 10.34
C ASN A 192 -3.72 14.94 9.73
N TYR A 193 -4.44 15.55 8.79
CA TYR A 193 -3.99 16.79 8.13
C TYR A 193 -3.79 17.92 9.14
N PHE A 194 -4.83 18.30 9.89
CA PHE A 194 -4.72 19.39 10.87
C PHE A 194 -3.81 19.02 12.04
N GLY A 195 -3.81 17.76 12.46
CA GLY A 195 -2.92 17.27 13.53
C GLY A 195 -1.44 17.44 13.22
N ALA A 196 -1.05 17.39 11.95
CA ALA A 196 0.31 17.65 11.50
C ALA A 196 0.69 19.14 11.50
N LEU A 197 -0.29 20.05 11.46
CA LEU A 197 -0.08 21.50 11.46
C LEU A 197 0.05 22.10 12.88
N VAL A 198 -0.37 21.38 13.92
CA VAL A 198 -0.40 21.89 15.32
C VAL A 198 0.93 22.48 15.79
N PRO A 199 2.11 21.85 15.53
CA PRO A 199 3.40 22.41 15.97
C PRO A 199 3.67 23.81 15.39
N ALA A 200 3.32 24.06 14.12
CA ALA A 200 3.52 25.37 13.50
C ALA A 200 2.67 26.46 14.18
N TYR A 201 1.42 26.14 14.53
CA TYR A 201 0.52 27.08 15.21
C TYR A 201 0.88 27.33 16.68
N HIS A 202 1.66 26.44 17.29
CA HIS A 202 2.23 26.69 18.63
C HIS A 202 3.57 27.43 18.57
N GLY A 203 4.09 27.75 17.37
CA GLY A 203 5.38 28.41 17.19
C GLY A 203 6.58 27.51 17.45
N GLU A 204 6.39 26.18 17.44
CA GLU A 204 7.44 25.19 17.67
C GLU A 204 8.28 24.93 16.41
N THR A 205 7.74 25.27 15.24
CA THR A 205 8.42 25.17 13.93
C THR A 205 8.06 26.38 13.06
N GLU A 206 8.98 26.81 12.18
CA GLU A 206 8.72 27.85 11.18
C GLU A 206 7.95 27.31 9.96
N GLN A 207 7.92 25.99 9.78
CA GLN A 207 7.24 25.37 8.64
C GLN A 207 5.92 24.69 9.07
N PRO A 208 4.82 24.93 8.32
CA PRO A 208 3.50 24.36 8.62
C PRO A 208 3.37 22.85 8.38
N SER A 209 4.44 22.13 8.05
CA SER A 209 4.38 20.72 7.70
C SER A 209 5.05 19.81 8.73
N GLY A 210 4.38 19.52 9.84
CA GLY A 210 4.69 18.34 10.61
C GLY A 210 4.26 17.10 9.81
N ARG A 211 5.18 16.17 9.52
CA ARG A 211 4.85 14.92 8.80
C ARG A 211 4.04 13.96 9.66
N PHE A 212 4.21 14.01 10.97
CA PHE A 212 3.55 13.11 11.92
C PHE A 212 2.47 13.86 12.69
N PRO A 213 1.18 13.49 12.55
CA PRO A 213 0.09 14.14 13.23
C PRO A 213 0.09 13.81 14.75
N ARG A 214 -0.54 14.66 15.56
CA ARG A 214 -0.70 14.43 17.00
C ARG A 214 -1.41 13.11 17.33
N THR A 215 -2.37 12.71 16.51
CA THR A 215 -3.02 11.40 16.54
C THR A 215 -2.93 10.78 15.16
N LEU A 216 -2.39 9.56 15.07
CA LEU A 216 -2.27 8.84 13.81
C LEU A 216 -3.50 7.97 13.58
N ASN A 217 -4.26 8.26 12.53
CA ASN A 217 -5.42 7.51 12.12
C ASN A 217 -5.11 6.76 10.82
N LEU A 218 -5.25 5.44 10.84
CA LEU A 218 -4.99 4.57 9.70
C LEU A 218 -6.28 3.87 9.29
N ASN A 219 -6.60 3.94 8.00
CA ASN A 219 -7.77 3.27 7.43
C ASN A 219 -7.30 2.27 6.37
N TYR A 220 -7.61 1.00 6.59
CA TYR A 220 -7.32 -0.09 5.70
C TYR A 220 -8.56 -0.92 5.43
N ILE A 221 -8.72 -1.39 4.20
CA ILE A 221 -9.83 -2.23 3.77
C ILE A 221 -9.38 -3.68 3.79
N LYS A 222 -10.18 -4.56 4.40
CA LYS A 222 -9.88 -6.00 4.41
C LYS A 222 -9.99 -6.58 2.99
N LYS A 223 -8.86 -7.04 2.45
CA LYS A 223 -8.81 -7.70 1.15
C LYS A 223 -9.19 -9.18 1.25
N GLN A 224 -8.67 -9.88 2.28
CA GLN A 224 -9.00 -11.30 2.50
C GLN A 224 -8.80 -11.74 3.95
N ASP A 225 -9.55 -12.75 4.37
CA ASP A 225 -9.25 -13.53 5.57
C ASP A 225 -8.17 -14.56 5.23
N MET A 226 -7.23 -14.78 6.15
CA MET A 226 -6.15 -15.74 5.97
C MET A 226 -6.40 -17.01 6.76
N ARG A 227 -5.92 -18.13 6.28
CA ARG A 227 -6.07 -19.41 6.96
C ARG A 227 -5.49 -19.39 8.37
N TYR A 228 -4.34 -18.73 8.54
CA TYR A 228 -3.64 -18.48 9.80
C TYR A 228 -2.59 -17.38 9.56
N GLY A 229 -1.99 -16.87 10.61
CA GLY A 229 -0.92 -15.87 10.56
C GLY A 229 0.44 -16.46 10.22
N GLU A 230 1.50 -15.84 10.74
CA GLU A 230 2.86 -16.36 10.60
C GLU A 230 2.97 -17.79 11.16
N ASN A 231 2.27 -18.05 12.25
CA ASN A 231 2.17 -19.37 12.88
C ASN A 231 0.73 -19.89 12.84
N SER A 232 0.57 -21.20 12.82
CA SER A 232 -0.71 -21.89 12.61
C SER A 232 -1.78 -21.65 13.69
N HIS A 233 -1.38 -21.19 14.88
CA HIS A 233 -2.29 -20.86 15.98
C HIS A 233 -2.78 -19.41 15.96
N GLN A 234 -2.25 -18.56 15.07
CA GLN A 234 -2.59 -17.15 14.95
C GLN A 234 -3.69 -16.94 13.90
N GLN A 235 -4.71 -16.16 14.23
CA GLN A 235 -5.67 -15.67 13.25
C GLN A 235 -5.06 -14.47 12.49
N ALA A 236 -5.38 -14.32 11.22
CA ALA A 236 -4.88 -13.24 10.39
C ALA A 236 -5.84 -12.83 9.28
N ALA A 237 -5.68 -11.60 8.82
CA ALA A 237 -6.32 -11.07 7.64
C ALA A 237 -5.36 -10.12 6.93
N PHE A 238 -5.52 -9.94 5.63
CA PHE A 238 -4.79 -8.98 4.83
C PHE A 238 -5.66 -7.76 4.59
N TYR A 239 -5.14 -6.60 4.96
CA TYR A 239 -5.75 -5.30 4.73
C TYR A 239 -4.91 -4.50 3.76
N ILE A 240 -5.55 -3.67 2.93
CA ILE A 240 -4.92 -2.82 1.92
C ILE A 240 -5.40 -1.37 2.08
N GLU A 241 -4.65 -0.44 1.55
CA GLU A 241 -5.08 0.96 1.40
C GLU A 241 -6.23 1.07 0.39
N GLU A 242 -7.10 2.06 0.52
CA GLU A 242 -8.21 2.28 -0.42
C GLU A 242 -7.70 2.63 -1.83
N GLU A 243 -6.63 3.43 -1.91
CA GLU A 243 -5.94 3.80 -3.14
C GLU A 243 -4.46 3.42 -3.06
N VAL A 244 -4.10 2.28 -3.62
CA VAL A 244 -2.70 1.87 -3.74
C VAL A 244 -2.12 2.46 -5.02
N LYS A 245 -1.15 3.36 -4.89
CA LYS A 245 -0.58 4.15 -5.99
C LYS A 245 0.57 3.47 -6.73
N GLU A 246 1.10 2.38 -6.21
CA GLU A 246 2.25 1.68 -6.74
C GLU A 246 1.93 0.20 -6.99
N ALA A 247 2.53 -0.39 -8.04
CA ALA A 247 2.48 -1.84 -8.25
C ALA A 247 3.04 -2.57 -7.02
N SER A 248 2.23 -3.45 -6.42
CA SER A 248 2.51 -4.08 -5.13
C SER A 248 1.79 -5.43 -5.01
N VAL A 249 2.05 -6.16 -3.95
CA VAL A 249 1.27 -7.37 -3.62
C VAL A 249 -0.19 -7.03 -3.35
N ALA A 250 -0.47 -5.81 -2.87
CA ALA A 250 -1.83 -5.34 -2.63
C ALA A 250 -2.64 -5.16 -3.92
N THR A 251 -2.00 -4.72 -5.02
CA THR A 251 -2.64 -4.52 -6.34
C THR A 251 -2.54 -5.73 -7.25
N ALA A 252 -1.68 -6.70 -6.93
CA ALA A 252 -1.44 -7.84 -7.79
C ALA A 252 -2.69 -8.68 -8.05
N GLU A 253 -2.88 -9.07 -9.31
CA GLU A 253 -3.84 -10.09 -9.72
C GLU A 253 -3.22 -11.48 -9.53
N GLN A 254 -3.91 -12.34 -8.81
CA GLN A 254 -3.50 -13.73 -8.70
C GLN A 254 -4.05 -14.55 -9.86
N LEU A 255 -3.16 -14.96 -10.78
CA LEU A 255 -3.51 -15.66 -12.01
C LEU A 255 -3.67 -17.17 -11.79
N GLN A 256 -3.00 -17.74 -10.77
CA GLN A 256 -2.99 -19.15 -10.48
C GLN A 256 -2.68 -19.42 -9.00
N GLY A 257 -3.08 -20.60 -8.54
CA GLY A 257 -2.72 -21.16 -7.24
C GLY A 257 -3.76 -20.93 -6.16
N LYS A 258 -3.50 -21.48 -4.97
CA LYS A 258 -4.32 -21.27 -3.77
C LYS A 258 -4.15 -19.85 -3.24
N ALA A 259 -5.07 -19.38 -2.42
CA ALA A 259 -4.96 -18.09 -1.73
C ALA A 259 -3.58 -17.93 -1.07
N LEU A 260 -3.04 -16.71 -1.11
CA LEU A 260 -1.76 -16.39 -0.48
C LEU A 260 -1.87 -16.57 1.04
N SER A 261 -0.82 -17.14 1.64
CA SER A 261 -0.67 -17.18 3.10
C SER A 261 -0.04 -15.87 3.60
N TYR A 262 -0.07 -15.66 4.92
CA TYR A 262 0.60 -14.53 5.57
C TYR A 262 2.08 -14.46 5.16
N ASN A 263 2.81 -15.57 5.26
CA ASN A 263 4.22 -15.63 4.87
C ASN A 263 4.43 -15.44 3.37
N ASN A 264 3.52 -15.93 2.51
CA ASN A 264 3.62 -15.66 1.08
C ASN A 264 3.54 -14.16 0.78
N ILE A 265 2.63 -13.42 1.43
CA ILE A 265 2.51 -11.98 1.22
C ILE A 265 3.77 -11.25 1.68
N ALA A 266 4.26 -11.54 2.90
CA ALA A 266 5.45 -10.89 3.45
C ALA A 266 6.71 -11.15 2.62
N ASP A 267 6.92 -12.42 2.21
CA ASP A 267 8.09 -12.79 1.40
C ASP A 267 7.98 -12.24 -0.04
N THR A 268 6.77 -12.20 -0.60
CA THR A 268 6.54 -11.64 -1.95
C THR A 268 6.77 -10.14 -1.97
N ASP A 269 6.33 -9.42 -0.94
CA ASP A 269 6.59 -8.01 -0.78
C ASP A 269 8.09 -7.72 -0.71
N ALA A 270 8.83 -8.47 0.13
CA ALA A 270 10.27 -8.34 0.24
C ALA A 270 10.99 -8.58 -1.10
N ALA A 271 10.55 -9.57 -1.88
CA ALA A 271 11.12 -9.88 -3.18
C ALA A 271 10.82 -8.80 -4.24
N LEU A 272 9.57 -8.34 -4.28
CA LEU A 272 9.10 -7.32 -5.21
C LEU A 272 9.79 -5.97 -4.95
N GLU A 273 9.87 -5.56 -3.68
CA GLU A 273 10.51 -4.30 -3.31
C GLU A 273 12.02 -4.29 -3.65
N CYS A 274 12.69 -5.43 -3.48
CA CYS A 274 14.09 -5.57 -3.87
C CYS A 274 14.27 -5.50 -5.40
N VAL A 275 13.45 -6.21 -6.18
CA VAL A 275 13.63 -6.24 -7.65
C VAL A 275 13.32 -4.89 -8.31
N LYS A 276 12.50 -4.05 -7.67
CA LYS A 276 12.20 -2.69 -8.14
C LYS A 276 13.42 -1.75 -8.17
N GLU A 277 14.49 -2.04 -7.42
CA GLU A 277 15.71 -1.22 -7.41
C GLU A 277 16.57 -1.37 -8.69
N PHE A 278 16.24 -2.32 -9.55
CA PHE A 278 17.03 -2.62 -10.75
C PHE A 278 16.31 -2.13 -12.01
N ALA A 279 17.06 -1.38 -12.83
CA ALA A 279 16.56 -0.89 -14.13
C ALA A 279 16.72 -1.96 -15.23
N GLU A 280 17.76 -2.77 -15.17
CA GLU A 280 18.06 -3.87 -16.09
C GLU A 280 17.17 -5.09 -15.78
N PRO A 281 17.03 -6.08 -16.69
CA PRO A 281 16.33 -7.30 -16.39
C PRO A 281 16.94 -7.99 -15.16
N ALA A 282 16.13 -8.19 -14.13
CA ALA A 282 16.59 -8.68 -12.84
C ALA A 282 15.66 -9.76 -12.26
N CYS A 283 16.28 -10.65 -11.49
CA CYS A 283 15.61 -11.67 -10.70
C CYS A 283 16.04 -11.57 -9.23
N VAL A 284 15.06 -11.63 -8.33
CA VAL A 284 15.27 -11.72 -6.88
C VAL A 284 14.57 -12.97 -6.37
N ILE A 285 15.32 -13.82 -5.67
CA ILE A 285 14.80 -14.98 -4.96
C ILE A 285 14.86 -14.70 -3.47
N VAL A 286 13.72 -14.84 -2.79
CA VAL A 286 13.57 -14.57 -1.35
C VAL A 286 13.18 -15.84 -0.62
N LYS A 287 13.76 -16.01 0.56
CA LYS A 287 13.35 -16.99 1.55
C LYS A 287 13.33 -16.35 2.94
N HIS A 288 12.17 -16.45 3.63
CA HIS A 288 11.99 -15.86 4.97
C HIS A 288 12.35 -14.36 5.03
N ALA A 289 11.74 -13.61 4.11
CA ALA A 289 11.90 -12.17 3.93
C ALA A 289 13.35 -11.68 3.67
N ASN A 290 14.27 -12.58 3.32
CA ASN A 290 15.63 -12.21 2.93
C ASN A 290 15.91 -12.65 1.49
N PRO A 291 16.54 -11.81 0.67
CA PRO A 291 17.15 -12.25 -0.58
C PRO A 291 18.15 -13.39 -0.31
N CYS A 292 18.03 -14.49 -1.04
CA CYS A 292 19.02 -15.58 -1.04
C CYS A 292 19.74 -15.70 -2.37
N GLY A 293 19.22 -15.06 -3.42
CA GLY A 293 19.89 -14.93 -4.71
C GLY A 293 19.33 -13.75 -5.50
N VAL A 294 20.21 -12.90 -6.02
CA VAL A 294 19.85 -11.74 -6.83
C VAL A 294 20.83 -11.64 -8.00
N ALA A 295 20.30 -11.39 -9.19
CA ALA A 295 21.14 -11.15 -10.36
C ALA A 295 20.45 -10.26 -11.40
N ILE A 296 21.28 -9.59 -12.20
CA ILE A 296 20.94 -8.92 -13.45
C ILE A 296 21.38 -9.83 -14.59
N GLY A 297 20.62 -9.86 -15.68
CA GLY A 297 20.97 -10.58 -16.91
C GLY A 297 20.60 -9.79 -18.15
N ASP A 298 20.98 -10.31 -19.33
CA ASP A 298 20.57 -9.73 -20.61
C ASP A 298 19.05 -9.86 -20.82
N ASP A 299 18.48 -10.91 -20.23
CA ASP A 299 17.06 -11.17 -20.13
C ASP A 299 16.71 -11.77 -18.74
N ILE A 300 15.43 -12.03 -18.48
CA ILE A 300 14.99 -12.54 -17.18
C ILE A 300 15.34 -14.02 -16.98
N LEU A 301 15.53 -14.80 -18.04
CA LEU A 301 16.00 -16.17 -17.95
C LEU A 301 17.44 -16.20 -17.44
N ALA A 302 18.32 -15.42 -18.05
CA ALA A 302 19.71 -15.29 -17.61
C ALA A 302 19.78 -14.74 -16.17
N ALA A 303 18.96 -13.74 -15.84
CA ALA A 303 18.87 -13.21 -14.47
C ALA A 303 18.43 -14.29 -13.46
N TYR A 304 17.42 -15.10 -13.79
CA TYR A 304 16.97 -16.20 -12.94
C TYR A 304 18.05 -17.27 -12.76
N GLU A 305 18.66 -17.71 -13.84
CA GLU A 305 19.70 -18.76 -13.79
C GLU A 305 20.86 -18.37 -12.89
N ARG A 306 21.30 -17.12 -12.99
CA ARG A 306 22.36 -16.55 -12.17
C ARG A 306 21.93 -16.34 -10.71
N ALA A 307 20.75 -15.79 -10.47
CA ALA A 307 20.23 -15.62 -9.11
C ALA A 307 20.08 -16.95 -8.38
N TYR A 308 19.61 -18.00 -9.07
CA TYR A 308 19.47 -19.34 -8.52
C TYR A 308 20.82 -19.96 -8.09
N GLN A 309 21.90 -19.67 -8.82
CA GLN A 309 23.24 -20.20 -8.51
C GLN A 309 23.79 -19.72 -7.17
N THR A 310 23.32 -18.58 -6.65
CA THR A 310 23.81 -18.03 -5.38
C THR A 310 23.56 -18.96 -4.20
N ASP A 311 22.34 -19.52 -4.09
CA ASP A 311 21.95 -20.41 -2.98
C ASP A 311 20.74 -21.27 -3.40
N PRO A 312 20.97 -22.32 -4.22
CA PRO A 312 19.91 -23.23 -4.66
C PRO A 312 19.19 -23.93 -3.50
N THR A 313 19.91 -24.18 -2.42
CA THR A 313 19.39 -24.83 -1.22
C THR A 313 18.33 -23.96 -0.55
N SER A 314 18.59 -22.66 -0.33
CA SER A 314 17.62 -21.73 0.24
C SER A 314 16.52 -21.35 -0.75
N ALA A 315 16.78 -21.38 -2.05
CA ALA A 315 15.79 -21.07 -3.09
C ALA A 315 14.62 -22.08 -3.13
N PHE A 316 14.80 -23.29 -2.62
CA PHE A 316 13.76 -24.30 -2.56
C PHE A 316 12.56 -23.83 -1.72
N GLY A 317 11.38 -23.76 -2.34
CA GLY A 317 10.16 -23.24 -1.71
C GLY A 317 10.22 -21.73 -1.42
N GLY A 318 11.09 -21.01 -2.13
CA GLY A 318 11.18 -19.56 -2.05
C GLY A 318 10.18 -18.83 -2.94
N ILE A 319 10.32 -17.52 -2.96
CA ILE A 319 9.55 -16.57 -3.78
C ILE A 319 10.48 -16.00 -4.85
N ILE A 320 9.98 -15.89 -6.08
CA ILE A 320 10.74 -15.32 -7.20
C ILE A 320 10.05 -14.07 -7.72
N ALA A 321 10.77 -12.96 -7.77
CA ALA A 321 10.30 -11.70 -8.33
C ALA A 321 11.12 -11.28 -9.55
N PHE A 322 10.43 -10.76 -10.56
CA PHE A 322 11.00 -10.19 -11.79
C PHE A 322 10.54 -8.76 -11.99
N ASN A 323 11.39 -7.95 -12.64
CA ASN A 323 11.04 -6.58 -13.06
C ASN A 323 10.67 -6.48 -14.55
N ARG A 324 10.48 -7.60 -15.22
CA ARG A 324 9.99 -7.72 -16.61
C ARG A 324 8.92 -8.79 -16.67
N GLU A 325 8.19 -8.82 -17.79
CA GLU A 325 7.17 -9.84 -18.06
C GLU A 325 7.77 -11.26 -18.01
N LEU A 326 7.09 -12.15 -17.29
CA LEU A 326 7.50 -13.57 -17.21
C LEU A 326 7.14 -14.28 -18.53
N ASP A 327 8.17 -14.78 -19.22
CA ASP A 327 8.05 -15.51 -20.46
C ASP A 327 8.03 -17.05 -20.27
N ALA A 328 7.74 -17.77 -21.35
CA ALA A 328 7.64 -19.22 -21.37
C ALA A 328 8.97 -19.92 -21.05
N ALA A 329 10.10 -19.40 -21.54
CA ALA A 329 11.42 -20.00 -21.34
C ALA A 329 11.82 -19.93 -19.86
N THR A 330 11.63 -18.78 -19.25
CA THR A 330 11.90 -18.56 -17.82
C THR A 330 10.96 -19.40 -16.94
N ALA A 331 9.66 -19.42 -17.26
CA ALA A 331 8.70 -20.25 -16.54
C ALA A 331 9.07 -21.74 -16.59
N GLN A 332 9.46 -22.24 -17.77
CA GLN A 332 9.91 -23.63 -17.96
C GLN A 332 11.17 -23.92 -17.14
N ALA A 333 12.15 -23.03 -17.14
CA ALA A 333 13.37 -23.17 -16.36
C ALA A 333 13.08 -23.28 -14.85
N ILE A 334 12.20 -22.41 -14.33
CA ILE A 334 11.80 -22.42 -12.91
C ILE A 334 11.17 -23.75 -12.52
N ILE A 335 10.11 -24.19 -13.21
CA ILE A 335 9.34 -25.38 -12.81
C ILE A 335 10.10 -26.68 -13.02
N SER A 336 11.14 -26.67 -13.85
CA SER A 336 12.03 -27.83 -14.07
C SER A 336 13.14 -27.94 -13.02
N ARG A 337 13.51 -26.83 -12.40
CA ARG A 337 14.70 -26.72 -11.56
C ARG A 337 14.41 -26.75 -10.07
N GLN A 338 13.31 -26.08 -9.63
CA GLN A 338 13.01 -25.97 -8.21
C GLN A 338 11.51 -26.02 -7.89
N PHE A 339 11.20 -26.35 -6.65
CA PHE A 339 9.91 -26.04 -6.06
C PHE A 339 9.86 -24.55 -5.70
N VAL A 340 8.80 -23.86 -6.12
CA VAL A 340 8.57 -22.43 -5.86
C VAL A 340 7.17 -22.22 -5.28
N GLU A 341 7.04 -21.35 -4.28
CA GLU A 341 5.77 -21.02 -3.65
C GLU A 341 5.01 -19.93 -4.42
N VAL A 342 5.69 -18.84 -4.78
CA VAL A 342 5.11 -17.70 -5.48
C VAL A 342 6.08 -17.20 -6.55
N ILE A 343 5.53 -16.82 -7.70
CA ILE A 343 6.23 -16.06 -8.74
C ILE A 343 5.45 -14.75 -8.94
N ILE A 344 6.14 -13.61 -8.90
CA ILE A 344 5.56 -12.30 -9.15
C ILE A 344 6.35 -11.59 -10.26
N ALA A 345 5.62 -11.00 -11.19
CA ALA A 345 6.17 -10.21 -12.28
C ALA A 345 5.20 -9.09 -12.65
N PRO A 346 5.63 -8.05 -13.39
CA PRO A 346 4.72 -7.03 -13.92
C PRO A 346 3.58 -7.61 -14.74
N ASN A 347 3.88 -8.60 -15.57
CA ASN A 347 2.92 -9.36 -16.37
C ASN A 347 3.42 -10.80 -16.59
N VAL A 348 2.57 -11.68 -17.12
CA VAL A 348 2.88 -13.09 -17.42
C VAL A 348 2.29 -13.45 -18.77
N THR A 349 3.13 -13.92 -19.71
CA THR A 349 2.66 -14.30 -21.04
C THR A 349 1.69 -15.48 -20.98
N GLN A 350 0.84 -15.61 -22.00
CA GLN A 350 -0.14 -16.70 -22.07
C GLN A 350 0.54 -18.08 -22.16
N GLU A 351 1.68 -18.15 -22.84
CA GLU A 351 2.49 -19.35 -22.96
C GLU A 351 3.09 -19.75 -21.59
N ALA A 352 3.61 -18.79 -20.83
CA ALA A 352 4.11 -19.02 -19.47
C ALA A 352 2.98 -19.53 -18.55
N ARG A 353 1.79 -18.92 -18.60
CA ARG A 353 0.61 -19.38 -17.84
C ARG A 353 0.27 -20.83 -18.17
N SER A 354 0.29 -21.19 -19.46
CA SER A 354 -0.01 -22.55 -19.92
C SER A 354 0.98 -23.57 -19.37
N LEU A 355 2.27 -23.24 -19.30
CA LEU A 355 3.30 -24.09 -18.71
C LEU A 355 3.15 -24.21 -17.18
N LEU A 356 2.93 -23.09 -16.51
CA LEU A 356 2.76 -23.06 -15.05
C LEU A 356 1.52 -23.80 -14.57
N ALA A 357 0.48 -23.94 -15.41
CA ALA A 357 -0.73 -24.70 -15.11
C ALA A 357 -0.46 -26.17 -14.75
N ALA A 358 0.66 -26.75 -15.21
CA ALA A 358 1.11 -28.08 -14.80
C ALA A 358 1.50 -28.16 -13.31
N LYS A 359 1.76 -27.04 -12.66
CA LYS A 359 2.14 -26.92 -11.24
C LYS A 359 1.09 -26.11 -10.47
N GLN A 360 -0.11 -26.63 -10.35
CA GLN A 360 -1.30 -25.95 -9.81
C GLN A 360 -1.11 -25.30 -8.43
N ASN A 361 -0.14 -25.75 -7.63
CA ASN A 361 0.11 -25.19 -6.30
C ASN A 361 1.00 -23.95 -6.32
N VAL A 362 1.70 -23.66 -7.41
CA VAL A 362 2.49 -22.43 -7.58
C VAL A 362 1.53 -21.25 -7.73
N ARG A 363 1.74 -20.23 -6.92
CA ARG A 363 0.98 -18.98 -7.01
C ARG A 363 1.67 -18.06 -8.01
N VAL A 364 0.93 -17.56 -8.96
CA VAL A 364 1.43 -16.68 -10.01
C VAL A 364 0.71 -15.35 -9.92
N LEU A 365 1.48 -14.27 -9.78
CA LEU A 365 0.98 -12.93 -9.57
C LEU A 365 1.43 -12.00 -10.69
N ALA A 366 0.51 -11.18 -11.21
CA ALA A 366 0.79 -10.06 -12.09
C ALA A 366 0.52 -8.76 -11.32
N CYS A 367 1.57 -7.97 -11.02
CA CYS A 367 1.43 -6.77 -10.20
C CYS A 367 1.27 -5.47 -11.00
N GLY A 368 1.39 -5.53 -12.34
CA GLY A 368 1.45 -4.36 -13.19
C GLY A 368 2.84 -3.75 -13.27
N GLN A 369 2.99 -2.76 -14.15
CA GLN A 369 4.23 -2.00 -14.30
C GLN A 369 4.32 -0.90 -13.23
N TRP A 370 5.53 -0.61 -12.79
CA TRP A 370 5.83 0.56 -11.99
C TRP A 370 6.76 1.50 -12.74
N GLN A 371 6.62 2.79 -12.52
CA GLN A 371 7.49 3.81 -13.11
C GLN A 371 8.34 4.49 -12.06
N GLN A 372 7.73 4.80 -10.92
CA GLN A 372 8.36 5.56 -9.84
C GLN A 372 7.97 4.96 -8.49
N ARG A 373 8.91 4.95 -7.55
CA ARG A 373 8.67 4.60 -6.16
C ARG A 373 7.85 5.70 -5.48
N VAL A 374 6.87 5.32 -4.71
CA VAL A 374 5.96 6.26 -4.03
C VAL A 374 6.38 6.41 -2.56
N ALA A 375 6.49 7.66 -2.13
CA ALA A 375 6.74 7.95 -0.72
C ALA A 375 5.57 7.47 0.16
N GLY A 376 5.88 6.80 1.24
CA GLY A 376 4.92 6.24 2.19
C GLY A 376 5.49 6.19 3.60
N LEU A 377 4.73 5.58 4.50
CA LEU A 377 5.13 5.32 5.87
C LEU A 377 5.40 3.83 6.08
N ASP A 378 6.43 3.53 6.84
CA ASP A 378 6.74 2.20 7.33
C ASP A 378 6.38 2.10 8.82
N PHE A 379 5.84 0.95 9.24
CA PHE A 379 5.26 0.74 10.55
C PHE A 379 5.89 -0.46 11.25
N LYS A 380 6.32 -0.25 12.49
CA LYS A 380 6.77 -1.35 13.35
C LYS A 380 5.95 -1.38 14.63
N ARG A 381 5.16 -2.43 14.81
CA ARG A 381 4.38 -2.63 16.02
C ARG A 381 5.31 -2.92 17.21
N VAL A 382 5.14 -2.17 18.30
CA VAL A 382 5.75 -2.44 19.60
C VAL A 382 4.65 -2.64 20.65
N ASN A 383 4.98 -3.26 21.78
CA ASN A 383 3.98 -3.44 22.82
C ASN A 383 3.51 -2.07 23.35
N GLY A 384 2.21 -1.81 23.27
CA GLY A 384 1.60 -0.55 23.68
C GLY A 384 1.75 0.62 22.69
N GLY A 385 2.40 0.44 21.52
CA GLY A 385 2.63 1.52 20.58
C GLY A 385 2.94 1.10 19.15
N LEU A 386 3.24 2.09 18.33
CA LEU A 386 3.62 1.96 16.94
C LEU A 386 4.81 2.89 16.67
N LEU A 387 5.89 2.37 16.13
CA LEU A 387 6.95 3.17 15.54
C LEU A 387 6.56 3.45 14.09
N VAL A 388 6.70 4.70 13.69
CA VAL A 388 6.36 5.19 12.35
C VAL A 388 7.56 5.94 11.81
N GLN A 389 7.96 5.62 10.59
CA GLN A 389 9.05 6.28 9.89
C GLN A 389 8.71 6.43 8.41
N ASP A 390 9.52 7.17 7.67
CA ASP A 390 9.43 7.19 6.22
C ASP A 390 9.86 5.86 5.61
N HIS A 391 9.24 5.50 4.50
CA HIS A 391 9.74 4.43 3.66
C HIS A 391 11.18 4.76 3.23
N ASP A 392 12.08 3.80 3.37
CA ASP A 392 13.48 3.97 2.93
C ASP A 392 13.55 3.94 1.40
N LEU A 393 13.40 5.10 0.77
CA LEU A 393 13.57 5.30 -0.67
C LEU A 393 14.97 5.79 -1.03
N GLY A 394 15.82 6.06 -0.04
CA GLY A 394 17.18 6.52 -0.25
C GLY A 394 18.00 5.49 -1.06
N MET A 395 18.76 5.98 -2.04
CA MET A 395 19.72 5.19 -2.81
C MET A 395 20.82 6.11 -3.32
N VAL A 396 22.07 5.69 -3.17
CA VAL A 396 23.24 6.39 -3.70
C VAL A 396 23.47 6.02 -5.17
N THR A 397 23.98 6.98 -5.91
CA THR A 397 24.52 6.80 -7.27
C THR A 397 26.05 6.84 -7.25
N ALA A 398 26.69 6.52 -8.36
CA ALA A 398 28.16 6.61 -8.46
C ALA A 398 28.70 8.02 -8.13
N ALA A 399 27.90 9.07 -8.36
CA ALA A 399 28.29 10.46 -8.09
C ALA A 399 28.30 10.82 -6.59
N ASP A 400 27.55 10.06 -5.77
CA ASP A 400 27.43 10.29 -4.33
C ASP A 400 28.50 9.54 -3.52
N LEU A 401 29.29 8.69 -4.18
CA LEU A 401 30.24 7.81 -3.52
C LEU A 401 31.58 8.50 -3.26
N ARG A 402 32.19 8.19 -2.13
CA ARG A 402 33.51 8.69 -1.75
C ARG A 402 34.49 7.52 -1.55
N VAL A 403 35.48 7.40 -2.47
CA VAL A 403 36.57 6.45 -2.28
C VAL A 403 37.52 6.98 -1.21
N VAL A 404 37.73 6.20 -0.16
CA VAL A 404 38.50 6.59 1.05
C VAL A 404 39.82 5.84 1.17
N SER A 405 40.01 4.74 0.43
CA SER A 405 41.27 4.00 0.36
C SER A 405 42.26 4.61 -0.66
N GLU A 406 43.56 4.24 -0.53
CA GLU A 406 44.59 4.61 -1.48
C GLU A 406 44.30 3.98 -2.87
N ARG A 407 43.89 2.71 -2.90
CA ARG A 407 43.48 2.02 -4.12
C ARG A 407 42.11 2.48 -4.60
N GLN A 408 42.02 2.86 -5.86
CA GLN A 408 40.74 3.14 -6.51
C GLN A 408 40.09 1.85 -6.98
N PRO A 409 38.75 1.75 -6.93
CA PRO A 409 38.05 0.63 -7.53
C PRO A 409 38.16 0.66 -9.05
N THR A 410 38.21 -0.49 -9.68
CA THR A 410 37.99 -0.60 -11.12
C THR A 410 36.51 -0.31 -11.45
N GLU A 411 36.21 -0.05 -12.73
CA GLU A 411 34.85 0.17 -13.17
C GLU A 411 33.93 -1.05 -12.85
N GLN A 412 34.48 -2.27 -12.97
CA GLN A 412 33.74 -3.49 -12.64
C GLN A 412 33.46 -3.58 -11.13
N GLU A 413 34.48 -3.35 -10.30
CA GLU A 413 34.29 -3.34 -8.84
C GLU A 413 33.29 -2.27 -8.39
N LEU A 414 33.28 -1.11 -9.03
CA LEU A 414 32.31 -0.07 -8.73
C LEU A 414 30.87 -0.49 -9.08
N ARG A 415 30.69 -1.13 -10.26
CA ARG A 415 29.37 -1.70 -10.64
C ARG A 415 28.91 -2.77 -9.65
N ASP A 416 29.80 -3.70 -9.29
CA ASP A 416 29.50 -4.78 -8.35
C ASP A 416 29.25 -4.25 -6.94
N ALA A 417 29.97 -3.22 -6.50
CA ALA A 417 29.74 -2.57 -5.21
C ALA A 417 28.37 -1.90 -5.14
N LEU A 418 27.96 -1.16 -6.18
CA LEU A 418 26.63 -0.56 -6.26
C LEU A 418 25.52 -1.62 -6.34
N PHE A 419 25.75 -2.71 -7.06
CA PHE A 419 24.83 -3.85 -7.08
C PHE A 419 24.68 -4.49 -5.68
N CYS A 420 25.81 -4.77 -5.00
CA CYS A 420 25.82 -5.25 -3.62
C CYS A 420 25.04 -4.31 -2.68
N TRP A 421 25.23 -3.01 -2.83
CA TRP A 421 24.60 -1.99 -2.01
C TRP A 421 23.07 -2.02 -2.12
N LYS A 422 22.56 -2.10 -3.35
CA LYS A 422 21.13 -2.27 -3.63
C LYS A 422 20.55 -3.53 -2.96
N VAL A 423 21.27 -4.64 -3.02
CA VAL A 423 20.83 -5.90 -2.38
C VAL A 423 20.89 -5.79 -0.86
N ALA A 424 21.96 -5.21 -0.30
CA ALA A 424 22.18 -5.10 1.14
C ALA A 424 21.05 -4.33 1.85
N LYS A 425 20.45 -3.34 1.20
CA LYS A 425 19.26 -2.60 1.68
C LYS A 425 18.08 -3.53 2.04
N PHE A 426 17.93 -4.66 1.36
CA PHE A 426 16.82 -5.60 1.55
C PHE A 426 17.18 -6.81 2.39
N VAL A 427 18.40 -6.91 2.88
CA VAL A 427 18.86 -8.00 3.75
C VAL A 427 18.75 -7.57 5.21
N LYS A 428 18.22 -8.48 6.05
CA LYS A 428 18.10 -8.23 7.49
C LYS A 428 19.46 -7.98 8.14
N SER A 429 19.53 -6.93 8.96
CA SER A 429 20.74 -6.53 9.69
C SER A 429 21.20 -7.58 10.72
N ASN A 430 22.50 -7.75 10.98
CA ASN A 430 23.57 -7.15 10.20
C ASN A 430 23.68 -7.84 8.84
N ALA A 431 23.72 -7.06 7.77
CA ALA A 431 23.75 -7.58 6.40
C ALA A 431 25.16 -7.48 5.80
N ILE A 432 25.63 -8.60 5.23
CA ILE A 432 26.81 -8.64 4.35
C ILE A 432 26.42 -9.33 3.04
N VAL A 433 26.71 -8.67 1.93
CA VAL A 433 26.46 -9.19 0.58
C VAL A 433 27.76 -9.21 -0.19
N TYR A 434 28.09 -10.35 -0.78
CA TYR A 434 29.17 -10.52 -1.76
C TYR A 434 28.59 -10.61 -3.16
N ALA A 435 29.14 -9.86 -4.11
CA ALA A 435 28.73 -9.98 -5.51
C ALA A 435 29.90 -9.80 -6.46
N ARG A 436 29.74 -10.37 -7.66
CA ARG A 436 30.62 -10.23 -8.81
C ARG A 436 29.80 -10.32 -10.09
N ASP A 437 30.13 -9.50 -11.06
CA ASP A 437 29.46 -9.46 -12.36
C ASP A 437 27.94 -9.25 -12.26
N ASN A 438 27.48 -8.37 -11.36
CA ASN A 438 26.05 -8.12 -11.08
C ASN A 438 25.25 -9.37 -10.67
N MET A 439 25.87 -10.26 -9.92
CA MET A 439 25.27 -11.46 -9.33
C MET A 439 25.75 -11.59 -7.89
N THR A 440 24.86 -11.90 -6.97
CA THR A 440 25.23 -12.25 -5.59
C THR A 440 26.03 -13.55 -5.56
N ILE A 441 27.13 -13.54 -4.80
CA ILE A 441 27.99 -14.71 -4.59
C ILE A 441 27.69 -15.35 -3.24
N GLY A 442 27.34 -14.55 -2.25
CA GLY A 442 26.94 -15.04 -0.93
C GLY A 442 26.29 -13.92 -0.12
N ILE A 443 25.30 -14.30 0.68
CA ILE A 443 24.52 -13.37 1.51
C ILE A 443 24.51 -13.87 2.96
N GLY A 444 24.94 -13.02 3.88
CA GLY A 444 24.84 -13.21 5.32
C GLY A 444 23.84 -12.22 5.90
N ALA A 445 22.76 -12.74 6.50
CA ALA A 445 21.64 -11.96 6.99
C ALA A 445 21.35 -12.22 8.46
N GLY A 446 20.82 -11.23 9.18
CA GLY A 446 20.18 -11.38 10.48
C GLY A 446 21.11 -11.82 11.61
N GLN A 447 22.42 -11.51 11.56
CA GLN A 447 23.37 -11.88 12.59
C GLN A 447 23.65 -10.72 13.55
N MET A 448 23.93 -11.04 14.82
CA MET A 448 24.29 -10.04 15.82
C MET A 448 25.68 -9.42 15.57
N SER A 449 26.49 -10.02 14.71
CA SER A 449 27.83 -9.53 14.36
C SER A 449 28.07 -9.58 12.85
N ARG A 450 28.62 -8.49 12.27
CA ARG A 450 29.00 -8.43 10.84
C ARG A 450 30.02 -9.48 10.44
N VAL A 451 30.95 -9.79 11.36
CA VAL A 451 31.94 -10.85 11.14
C VAL A 451 31.27 -12.22 10.90
N TYR A 452 30.21 -12.54 11.65
CA TYR A 452 29.46 -13.77 11.42
C TYR A 452 28.65 -13.71 10.11
N SER A 453 28.03 -12.58 9.78
CA SER A 453 27.37 -12.40 8.48
C SER A 453 28.35 -12.61 7.32
N ALA A 454 29.56 -12.04 7.41
CA ALA A 454 30.61 -12.24 6.41
C ALA A 454 31.03 -13.72 6.30
N LYS A 455 31.21 -14.41 7.42
CA LYS A 455 31.52 -15.84 7.44
C LYS A 455 30.42 -16.69 6.80
N ILE A 456 29.14 -16.40 7.11
CA ILE A 456 27.99 -17.10 6.53
C ILE A 456 27.95 -16.89 5.02
N ALA A 457 28.14 -15.65 4.54
CA ALA A 457 28.19 -15.36 3.11
C ALA A 457 29.29 -16.15 2.41
N GLY A 458 30.49 -16.23 3.01
CA GLY A 458 31.61 -17.00 2.49
C GLY A 458 31.37 -18.52 2.50
N ILE A 459 30.79 -19.07 3.58
CA ILE A 459 30.43 -20.49 3.69
C ILE A 459 29.43 -20.86 2.58
N LYS A 460 28.34 -20.09 2.43
CA LYS A 460 27.33 -20.34 1.39
C LYS A 460 27.94 -20.29 -0.01
N ALA A 461 28.79 -19.32 -0.29
CA ALA A 461 29.51 -19.26 -1.56
C ALA A 461 30.36 -20.52 -1.81
N SER A 462 31.09 -20.97 -0.80
CA SER A 462 31.93 -22.17 -0.88
C SER A 462 31.10 -23.45 -1.09
N ASP A 463 29.97 -23.58 -0.40
CA ASP A 463 29.08 -24.74 -0.51
C ASP A 463 28.51 -24.89 -1.94
N GLU A 464 28.26 -23.75 -2.62
CA GLU A 464 27.76 -23.72 -4.00
C GLU A 464 28.89 -23.63 -5.06
N GLY A 465 30.15 -23.73 -4.64
CA GLY A 465 31.32 -23.70 -5.54
C GLY A 465 31.58 -22.32 -6.18
N LEU A 466 31.03 -21.24 -5.60
CA LEU A 466 31.21 -19.88 -6.08
C LEU A 466 32.50 -19.27 -5.49
N GLU A 467 33.31 -18.68 -6.36
CA GLU A 467 34.58 -18.07 -5.94
C GLU A 467 34.33 -16.65 -5.39
N VAL A 468 34.66 -16.45 -4.11
CA VAL A 468 34.58 -15.13 -3.45
C VAL A 468 35.72 -14.20 -3.86
N LYS A 469 36.88 -14.76 -4.23
CA LYS A 469 38.06 -13.97 -4.62
C LYS A 469 37.73 -13.03 -5.79
N GLY A 470 38.06 -11.76 -5.63
CA GLY A 470 37.80 -10.72 -6.63
C GLY A 470 36.37 -10.14 -6.57
N SER A 471 35.56 -10.56 -5.60
CA SER A 471 34.21 -10.00 -5.42
C SER A 471 34.22 -8.66 -4.69
N ALA A 472 33.16 -7.87 -4.90
CA ALA A 472 32.83 -6.74 -4.06
C ALA A 472 32.01 -7.19 -2.84
N MET A 473 32.08 -6.42 -1.74
CA MET A 473 31.32 -6.63 -0.51
C MET A 473 30.58 -5.35 -0.12
N ALA A 474 29.28 -5.47 0.20
CA ALA A 474 28.51 -4.42 0.85
C ALA A 474 28.21 -4.77 2.30
N SER A 475 28.22 -3.75 3.16
CA SER A 475 27.73 -3.80 4.53
C SER A 475 26.65 -2.74 4.75
N ASP A 476 25.52 -3.10 5.32
CA ASP A 476 24.38 -2.21 5.59
C ASP A 476 24.69 -1.05 6.56
N ALA A 477 25.79 -1.16 7.32
CA ALA A 477 26.29 -0.13 8.24
C ALA A 477 27.82 -0.18 8.33
N PHE A 478 28.42 0.78 9.06
CA PHE A 478 29.87 0.90 9.23
C PHE A 478 30.51 -0.30 9.95
N PHE A 479 31.77 -0.55 9.69
CA PHE A 479 32.59 -1.48 10.46
C PHE A 479 33.11 -0.79 11.73
N PRO A 480 32.82 -1.34 12.93
CA PRO A 480 33.30 -0.75 14.19
C PRO A 480 34.78 -1.00 14.46
N PHE A 481 35.38 -2.00 13.79
CA PHE A 481 36.75 -2.44 13.97
C PHE A 481 37.30 -2.98 12.64
N ARG A 482 38.62 -3.08 12.55
CA ARG A 482 39.32 -3.58 11.36
C ARG A 482 39.08 -5.06 11.05
N ASP A 483 38.68 -5.86 12.05
CA ASP A 483 38.49 -7.31 11.95
C ASP A 483 37.53 -7.74 10.81
N GLY A 484 36.53 -6.91 10.53
CA GLY A 484 35.63 -7.11 9.39
C GLY A 484 36.33 -7.01 8.03
N ILE A 485 37.28 -6.10 7.90
CA ILE A 485 38.08 -5.90 6.67
C ILE A 485 39.15 -6.97 6.56
N ASP A 486 39.82 -7.32 7.67
CA ASP A 486 40.79 -8.42 7.71
C ASP A 486 40.14 -9.76 7.30
N ALA A 487 38.92 -10.01 7.77
CA ALA A 487 38.14 -11.19 7.37
C ALA A 487 37.74 -11.17 5.88
N ALA A 488 37.37 -9.99 5.35
CA ALA A 488 37.06 -9.82 3.92
C ALA A 488 38.30 -10.06 3.03
N ALA A 489 39.44 -9.51 3.44
CA ALA A 489 40.72 -9.73 2.75
C ALA A 489 41.13 -11.21 2.71
N ALA A 490 40.94 -11.93 3.84
CA ALA A 490 41.28 -13.34 3.95
C ALA A 490 40.50 -14.23 2.96
N VAL A 491 39.28 -13.86 2.57
CA VAL A 491 38.48 -14.58 1.58
C VAL A 491 38.63 -14.01 0.16
N GLY A 492 39.44 -12.95 -0.01
CA GLY A 492 39.82 -12.40 -1.31
C GLY A 492 38.87 -11.32 -1.84
N ILE A 493 38.11 -10.65 -0.98
CA ILE A 493 37.34 -9.45 -1.35
C ILE A 493 38.32 -8.35 -1.78
N THR A 494 38.02 -7.65 -2.88
CA THR A 494 38.88 -6.60 -3.44
C THR A 494 38.26 -5.20 -3.36
N CYS A 495 36.94 -5.10 -3.15
CA CYS A 495 36.23 -3.83 -3.03
C CYS A 495 35.19 -3.92 -1.91
N VAL A 496 35.11 -2.89 -1.08
CA VAL A 496 34.14 -2.79 0.03
C VAL A 496 33.36 -1.48 -0.10
N ILE A 497 32.02 -1.58 -0.02
CA ILE A 497 31.12 -0.43 0.07
C ILE A 497 30.38 -0.46 1.41
N GLN A 498 30.39 0.66 2.12
CA GLN A 498 29.77 0.81 3.44
C GLN A 498 29.49 2.29 3.75
N PRO A 499 28.65 2.60 4.77
CA PRO A 499 28.33 4.00 5.07
C PRO A 499 29.49 4.86 5.53
N GLY A 500 30.44 4.31 6.29
CA GLY A 500 31.35 5.11 7.11
C GLY A 500 30.67 5.71 8.35
N GLY A 501 31.36 6.63 9.04
CA GLY A 501 30.82 7.33 10.22
C GLY A 501 31.15 6.66 11.55
N SER A 502 32.08 5.69 11.58
CA SER A 502 32.61 5.12 12.80
C SER A 502 33.70 6.05 13.37
N ILE A 503 33.82 6.10 14.71
CA ILE A 503 34.97 6.75 15.39
C ILE A 503 36.29 6.10 14.97
N ARG A 504 36.24 4.85 14.45
CA ARG A 504 37.41 4.07 14.03
C ARG A 504 37.54 3.95 12.51
N ASP A 505 36.94 4.85 11.75
CA ASP A 505 37.06 4.82 10.28
C ASP A 505 38.53 4.84 9.81
N ASP A 506 39.41 5.62 10.49
CA ASP A 506 40.84 5.64 10.16
C ASP A 506 41.51 4.27 10.29
N GLU A 507 41.15 3.49 11.33
CA GLU A 507 41.66 2.13 11.54
C GLU A 507 41.15 1.17 10.45
N VAL A 508 39.89 1.32 10.07
CA VAL A 508 39.23 0.49 9.03
C VAL A 508 39.79 0.80 7.64
N ILE A 509 40.02 2.09 7.34
CA ILE A 509 40.65 2.55 6.09
C ILE A 509 42.10 2.07 6.01
N ALA A 510 42.87 2.17 7.12
CA ALA A 510 44.23 1.67 7.17
C ALA A 510 44.30 0.15 6.87
N ALA A 511 43.39 -0.65 7.44
CA ALA A 511 43.29 -2.07 7.13
C ALA A 511 42.99 -2.34 5.64
N ALA A 512 42.10 -1.56 5.03
CA ALA A 512 41.83 -1.67 3.60
C ALA A 512 43.06 -1.37 2.75
N ASN A 513 43.84 -0.33 3.11
CA ASN A 513 45.09 0.03 2.42
C ASN A 513 46.16 -1.06 2.59
N GLU A 514 46.33 -1.61 3.80
CA GLU A 514 47.26 -2.72 4.07
C GLU A 514 46.98 -3.94 3.17
N HIS A 515 45.68 -4.23 2.93
CA HIS A 515 45.24 -5.38 2.13
C HIS A 515 45.05 -5.03 0.63
N GLY A 516 45.26 -3.79 0.22
CA GLY A 516 45.02 -3.34 -1.17
C GLY A 516 43.55 -3.41 -1.58
N ILE A 517 42.64 -3.27 -0.66
CA ILE A 517 41.19 -3.23 -0.90
C ILE A 517 40.74 -1.81 -1.24
N ALA A 518 39.94 -1.64 -2.30
CA ALA A 518 39.25 -0.38 -2.55
C ALA A 518 38.09 -0.23 -1.55
N MET A 519 38.04 0.90 -0.82
CA MET A 519 36.96 1.17 0.11
C MET A 519 36.17 2.41 -0.30
N ILE A 520 34.86 2.25 -0.32
CA ILE A 520 33.89 3.25 -0.77
C ILE A 520 32.93 3.55 0.38
N PHE A 521 32.76 4.84 0.70
CA PHE A 521 31.77 5.32 1.64
C PHE A 521 30.55 5.88 0.92
N THR A 522 29.36 5.55 1.45
CA THR A 522 28.06 6.00 0.94
C THR A 522 27.47 7.15 1.75
N ASP A 523 27.99 7.40 2.95
CA ASP A 523 27.43 8.33 3.96
C ASP A 523 25.93 8.10 4.25
N MET A 524 25.38 6.96 3.79
CA MET A 524 24.00 6.51 3.99
C MET A 524 23.99 5.06 4.46
N ARG A 525 23.17 4.72 5.46
CA ARG A 525 23.00 3.35 5.92
C ARG A 525 21.60 2.83 5.63
N HIS A 526 21.45 1.51 5.53
CA HIS A 526 20.18 0.84 5.29
C HIS A 526 19.93 -0.28 6.30
N PHE A 527 19.61 0.08 7.54
CA PHE A 527 19.21 -0.91 8.53
C PHE A 527 17.82 -1.46 8.24
N ARG A 528 17.69 -2.80 8.32
CA ARG A 528 16.42 -3.51 8.20
C ARG A 528 16.30 -4.58 9.27
N HIS A 529 15.46 -4.35 10.27
CA HIS A 529 15.24 -5.25 11.39
C HIS A 529 13.92 -6.02 11.32
#